data_b3d8f3a32dd457fbf2633a8769594ee9
#
_entry.id   b3d8f3a32dd457fbf2633a8769594ee9
#
_cell.length_a   1.000
_cell.length_b   1.000
_cell.length_c   1.000
_cell.angle_alpha   90.00
_cell.angle_beta   90.00
_cell.angle_gamma   90.00
#
_symmetry.space_group_name_H-M   'P 1'
#
loop_
_entity.id
_entity.type
_entity.pdbx_description
1 polymer ?
#
loop_
_entity_poly.entity_id
_entity_poly.type
_entity_poly.pdbx_seq_one_letter_code
_entity_poly.pdbx_strand_id
1 'polypeptide(L)'
;MKGKSEPATTLLRPILDTYMDSAVALVGCTARGLDRYSCEYDVLVVTKDKLPPTSLKFGDVYADLIFVSENDVLKPGKPEQSISVALAKPVRDTTLVLSTGIAANLAVLSESARKASAARLGSALKILGRAEEAIAKKSILDADFWLLAGSYEFAYAWLLSKEVLPSPSHLLSQLRRVSRGASRWFEGFSMGAGLEAAGRAGCGARLEGVTVLHDLIRERPETGSGAATWPVARTETLSAKADELVTRIELAECYSYMGQELIDAILALLRPVSKRSIGALASGKDALLGERLIRQLGLARDEKAIRTGLDSLKEQVSHLARRSQP
;
A
#
# COMPACT_ATOMS: atom_id res chain seq x y z
N MET A 1 -1.07 -24.49 -13.70
CA MET A 1 -0.48 -23.21 -13.27
C MET A 1 1.03 -23.40 -13.26
N LYS A 2 1.76 -22.77 -14.19
CA LYS A 2 3.23 -22.79 -14.16
C LYS A 2 3.63 -21.83 -13.04
N GLY A 3 4.21 -22.34 -11.97
CA GLY A 3 4.83 -21.49 -10.94
C GLY A 3 5.94 -20.64 -11.55
N LYS A 4 6.36 -19.57 -10.86
CA LYS A 4 7.59 -18.83 -11.19
C LYS A 4 8.77 -19.81 -11.09
N SER A 5 8.98 -20.61 -12.14
CA SER A 5 9.98 -21.69 -12.15
C SER A 5 11.35 -21.24 -12.63
N GLU A 6 11.43 -20.02 -13.21
CA GLU A 6 12.72 -19.45 -13.60
C GLU A 6 13.34 -18.68 -12.44
N PRO A 7 14.67 -18.78 -12.24
CA PRO A 7 15.37 -17.96 -11.25
C PRO A 7 15.11 -16.46 -11.53
N ALA A 8 14.88 -15.69 -10.48
CA ALA A 8 14.67 -14.23 -10.59
C ALA A 8 15.76 -13.54 -11.43
N THR A 9 16.99 -14.05 -11.40
CA THR A 9 18.11 -13.56 -12.21
C THR A 9 17.87 -13.64 -13.71
N THR A 10 17.19 -14.70 -14.21
CA THR A 10 16.88 -14.85 -15.64
C THR A 10 15.81 -13.85 -16.07
N LEU A 11 14.75 -13.70 -15.25
CA LEU A 11 13.69 -12.74 -15.53
C LEU A 11 14.17 -11.28 -15.47
N LEU A 12 15.12 -10.99 -14.57
CA LEU A 12 15.67 -9.65 -14.38
C LEU A 12 16.87 -9.35 -15.33
N ARG A 13 17.27 -10.30 -16.15
CA ARG A 13 18.43 -10.14 -17.04
C ARG A 13 18.41 -8.87 -17.88
N PRO A 14 17.29 -8.47 -18.52
CA PRO A 14 17.24 -7.21 -19.26
C PRO A 14 17.54 -5.98 -18.39
N ILE A 15 17.10 -5.99 -17.13
CA ILE A 15 17.39 -4.92 -16.17
C ILE A 15 18.89 -4.93 -15.82
N LEU A 16 19.43 -6.10 -15.55
CA LEU A 16 20.86 -6.25 -15.24
C LEU A 16 21.75 -5.81 -16.39
N ASP A 17 21.37 -6.13 -17.63
CA ASP A 17 22.11 -5.71 -18.83
C ASP A 17 22.03 -4.19 -19.06
N THR A 18 20.88 -3.57 -18.78
CA THR A 18 20.70 -2.11 -18.90
C THR A 18 21.49 -1.34 -17.85
N TYR A 19 21.60 -1.86 -16.64
CA TYR A 19 22.26 -1.20 -15.49
C TYR A 19 23.53 -1.97 -15.08
N MET A 20 24.43 -2.25 -16.05
CA MET A 20 25.58 -3.15 -15.85
C MET A 20 26.48 -2.76 -14.68
N ASP A 21 26.69 -1.48 -14.44
CA ASP A 21 27.59 -0.96 -13.40
C ASP A 21 26.87 -0.66 -12.08
N SER A 22 25.56 -0.88 -12.01
CA SER A 22 24.76 -0.61 -10.81
C SER A 22 24.65 -1.83 -9.91
N ALA A 23 24.63 -1.60 -8.61
CA ALA A 23 24.20 -2.63 -7.67
C ALA A 23 22.67 -2.77 -7.74
N VAL A 24 22.16 -4.01 -7.72
CA VAL A 24 20.75 -4.34 -7.93
C VAL A 24 20.28 -5.32 -6.86
N ALA A 25 19.15 -5.04 -6.23
CA ALA A 25 18.53 -5.93 -5.26
C ALA A 25 17.02 -6.08 -5.51
N LEU A 26 16.49 -7.24 -5.13
CA LEU A 26 15.05 -7.39 -4.92
C LEU A 26 14.65 -6.80 -3.58
N VAL A 27 13.52 -6.13 -3.53
CA VAL A 27 12.88 -5.63 -2.32
C VAL A 27 11.41 -6.10 -2.27
N GLY A 28 10.59 -5.55 -1.40
CA GLY A 28 9.15 -5.82 -1.37
C GLY A 28 8.78 -7.27 -1.01
N CYS A 29 7.71 -7.78 -1.57
CA CYS A 29 7.16 -9.09 -1.25
C CYS A 29 8.06 -10.22 -1.77
N THR A 30 8.64 -10.08 -2.95
CA THR A 30 9.49 -11.09 -3.59
C THR A 30 10.79 -11.34 -2.79
N ALA A 31 11.43 -10.30 -2.29
CA ALA A 31 12.63 -10.45 -1.45
C ALA A 31 12.34 -11.24 -0.16
N ARG A 32 11.12 -11.17 0.35
CA ARG A 32 10.66 -11.81 1.60
C ARG A 32 10.02 -13.18 1.41
N GLY A 33 9.93 -13.69 0.17
CA GLY A 33 9.28 -14.95 -0.13
C GLY A 33 7.78 -14.95 0.11
N LEU A 34 7.13 -13.79 -0.03
CA LEU A 34 5.68 -13.62 0.08
C LEU A 34 5.00 -13.54 -1.29
N ASP A 35 5.79 -13.52 -2.36
CA ASP A 35 5.32 -13.29 -3.71
C ASP A 35 4.32 -14.35 -4.18
N ARG A 36 3.38 -13.88 -4.99
CA ARG A 36 2.41 -14.68 -5.75
C ARG A 36 2.77 -14.62 -7.22
N TYR A 37 2.11 -15.42 -8.03
CA TYR A 37 2.35 -15.44 -9.48
C TYR A 37 2.16 -14.05 -10.12
N SER A 38 1.11 -13.33 -9.72
CA SER A 38 0.78 -11.99 -10.22
C SER A 38 1.54 -10.85 -9.54
N CYS A 39 2.43 -11.11 -8.56
CA CYS A 39 3.23 -10.05 -7.96
C CYS A 39 4.30 -9.57 -8.94
N GLU A 40 4.45 -8.25 -9.01
CA GLU A 40 5.61 -7.59 -9.63
C GLU A 40 6.91 -7.93 -8.88
N TYR A 41 8.02 -7.69 -9.55
CA TYR A 41 9.33 -7.64 -8.90
C TYR A 41 9.62 -6.19 -8.53
N ASP A 42 9.67 -5.90 -7.23
CA ASP A 42 10.20 -4.62 -6.75
C ASP A 42 11.72 -4.68 -6.82
N VAL A 43 12.32 -3.90 -7.71
CA VAL A 43 13.76 -3.92 -8.01
C VAL A 43 14.39 -2.60 -7.59
N LEU A 44 15.27 -2.65 -6.62
CA LEU A 44 16.07 -1.51 -6.19
C LEU A 44 17.34 -1.46 -7.03
N VAL A 45 17.55 -0.33 -7.70
CA VAL A 45 18.74 -0.05 -8.53
C VAL A 45 19.53 1.09 -7.91
N VAL A 46 20.77 0.84 -7.53
CA VAL A 46 21.66 1.88 -6.98
C VAL A 46 22.31 2.62 -8.10
N THR A 47 22.05 3.92 -8.21
CA THR A 47 22.55 4.78 -9.29
C THR A 47 22.95 6.16 -8.76
N LYS A 48 23.83 6.86 -9.50
CA LYS A 48 24.19 8.26 -9.23
C LYS A 48 23.10 9.23 -9.69
N ASP A 49 22.34 8.83 -10.72
CA ASP A 49 21.32 9.66 -11.32
C ASP A 49 19.99 9.53 -10.56
N LYS A 50 19.33 10.65 -10.34
CA LYS A 50 17.97 10.68 -9.78
C LYS A 50 16.96 10.37 -10.88
N LEU A 51 16.74 9.09 -11.12
CA LEU A 51 15.74 8.63 -12.07
C LEU A 51 14.37 8.48 -11.39
N PRO A 52 13.27 8.79 -12.09
CA PRO A 52 11.93 8.52 -11.55
C PRO A 52 11.69 7.01 -11.48
N PRO A 53 10.87 6.54 -10.51
CA PRO A 53 10.42 5.15 -10.49
C PRO A 53 9.76 4.78 -11.81
N THR A 54 10.04 3.57 -12.30
CA THR A 54 9.59 3.13 -13.63
C THR A 54 9.08 1.69 -13.53
N SER A 55 7.90 1.43 -14.09
CA SER A 55 7.37 0.07 -14.23
C SER A 55 7.68 -0.46 -15.63
N LEU A 56 8.24 -1.65 -15.69
CA LEU A 56 8.58 -2.35 -16.94
C LEU A 56 7.78 -3.65 -17.03
N LYS A 57 7.44 -4.03 -18.27
CA LYS A 57 6.76 -5.31 -18.56
C LYS A 57 7.68 -6.19 -19.40
N PHE A 58 7.94 -7.40 -18.94
CA PHE A 58 8.72 -8.42 -19.62
C PHE A 58 7.88 -9.68 -19.83
N GLY A 59 7.25 -9.83 -20.99
CA GLY A 59 6.24 -10.87 -21.22
C GLY A 59 5.05 -10.68 -20.27
N ASP A 60 4.81 -11.66 -19.40
CA ASP A 60 3.73 -11.63 -18.39
C ASP A 60 4.20 -11.14 -17.01
N VAL A 61 5.45 -10.67 -16.90
CA VAL A 61 6.03 -10.25 -15.63
C VAL A 61 6.18 -8.72 -15.60
N TYR A 62 5.81 -8.14 -14.46
CA TYR A 62 6.03 -6.71 -14.19
C TYR A 62 7.21 -6.54 -13.22
N ALA A 63 7.99 -5.48 -13.45
CA ALA A 63 9.05 -5.06 -12.55
C ALA A 63 8.94 -3.56 -12.29
N ASP A 64 8.89 -3.19 -11.02
CA ASP A 64 8.90 -1.81 -10.56
C ASP A 64 10.33 -1.45 -10.15
N LEU A 65 10.95 -0.55 -10.91
CA LEU A 65 12.31 -0.08 -10.66
C LEU A 65 12.27 1.10 -9.69
N ILE A 66 12.99 0.96 -8.60
CA ILE A 66 13.16 1.98 -7.57
C ILE A 66 14.62 2.43 -7.59
N PHE A 67 14.86 3.64 -8.06
CA PHE A 67 16.21 4.20 -8.17
C PHE A 67 16.60 4.92 -6.89
N VAL A 68 17.75 4.57 -6.33
CA VAL A 68 18.27 5.14 -5.09
C VAL A 68 19.76 5.47 -5.22
N SER A 69 20.23 6.43 -4.43
CA SER A 69 21.67 6.69 -4.32
C SER A 69 22.34 5.71 -3.35
N GLU A 70 23.66 5.58 -3.43
CA GLU A 70 24.44 4.83 -2.43
C GLU A 70 24.16 5.34 -0.99
N ASN A 71 24.07 6.66 -0.83
CA ASN A 71 23.77 7.25 0.47
C ASN A 71 22.39 6.84 1.00
N ASP A 72 21.39 6.71 0.13
CA ASP A 72 20.05 6.26 0.53
C ASP A 72 20.03 4.78 0.96
N VAL A 73 20.98 3.97 0.46
CA VAL A 73 21.17 2.58 0.88
C VAL A 73 21.91 2.51 2.22
N LEU A 74 22.98 3.29 2.38
CA LEU A 74 23.82 3.27 3.58
C LEU A 74 23.17 3.98 4.78
N LYS A 75 22.45 5.08 4.52
CA LYS A 75 21.82 5.94 5.53
C LYS A 75 20.43 6.38 5.06
N PRO A 76 19.43 5.47 5.05
CA PRO A 76 18.09 5.79 4.63
C PRO A 76 17.48 6.92 5.44
N GLY A 77 16.84 7.88 4.74
CA GLY A 77 16.23 9.05 5.38
C GLY A 77 14.91 8.74 6.13
N LYS A 78 14.30 7.58 5.87
CA LYS A 78 13.04 7.16 6.48
C LYS A 78 13.18 5.78 7.14
N PRO A 79 12.55 5.55 8.31
CA PRO A 79 12.61 4.26 8.99
C PRO A 79 12.10 3.08 8.13
N GLU A 80 11.01 3.25 7.37
CA GLU A 80 10.48 2.20 6.48
C GLU A 80 11.45 1.86 5.34
N GLN A 81 12.16 2.85 4.82
CA GLN A 81 13.21 2.62 3.82
C GLN A 81 14.38 1.83 4.41
N SER A 82 14.77 2.13 5.65
CA SER A 82 15.78 1.35 6.40
C SER A 82 15.36 -0.12 6.52
N ILE A 83 14.10 -0.38 6.88
CA ILE A 83 13.55 -1.75 6.97
C ILE A 83 13.57 -2.42 5.58
N SER A 84 13.18 -1.70 4.53
CA SER A 84 13.18 -2.22 3.16
C SER A 84 14.58 -2.63 2.71
N VAL A 85 15.59 -1.78 2.97
CA VAL A 85 17.00 -2.09 2.67
C VAL A 85 17.49 -3.27 3.51
N ALA A 86 17.19 -3.31 4.82
CA ALA A 86 17.59 -4.42 5.71
C ALA A 86 17.06 -5.78 5.21
N LEU A 87 15.88 -5.80 4.58
CA LEU A 87 15.23 -7.00 4.08
C LEU A 87 15.45 -7.22 2.58
N ALA A 88 16.29 -6.43 1.92
CA ALA A 88 16.60 -6.56 0.52
C ALA A 88 17.41 -7.83 0.24
N LYS A 89 17.22 -8.39 -0.97
CA LYS A 89 17.97 -9.56 -1.45
C LYS A 89 18.85 -9.14 -2.63
N PRO A 90 20.17 -9.02 -2.44
CA PRO A 90 21.07 -8.65 -3.53
C PRO A 90 20.98 -9.64 -4.70
N VAL A 91 20.91 -9.09 -5.91
CA VAL A 91 21.02 -9.83 -7.18
C VAL A 91 22.38 -9.59 -7.80
N ARG A 92 22.87 -8.35 -7.70
CA ARG A 92 24.22 -7.96 -8.11
C ARG A 92 24.73 -6.87 -7.17
N ASP A 93 25.94 -7.03 -6.63
CA ASP A 93 26.56 -6.09 -5.68
C ASP A 93 28.08 -6.06 -5.84
N THR A 94 28.56 -5.66 -7.00
CA THR A 94 30.00 -5.60 -7.32
C THR A 94 30.76 -4.60 -6.46
N THR A 95 30.09 -3.57 -5.96
CA THR A 95 30.68 -2.52 -5.12
C THR A 95 30.51 -2.75 -3.62
N LEU A 96 29.84 -3.82 -3.22
CA LEU A 96 29.48 -4.17 -1.83
C LEU A 96 28.60 -3.12 -1.10
N VAL A 97 28.05 -2.15 -1.85
CA VAL A 97 27.21 -1.09 -1.25
C VAL A 97 25.90 -1.65 -0.67
N LEU A 98 25.30 -2.62 -1.37
CA LEU A 98 24.08 -3.27 -0.86
C LEU A 98 24.38 -4.13 0.36
N SER A 99 25.42 -4.97 0.31
CA SER A 99 25.80 -5.82 1.42
C SER A 99 26.14 -5.00 2.67
N THR A 100 26.87 -3.89 2.51
CA THR A 100 27.18 -2.96 3.59
C THR A 100 25.93 -2.28 4.13
N GLY A 101 25.06 -1.77 3.24
CA GLY A 101 23.81 -1.13 3.62
C GLY A 101 22.85 -2.09 4.33
N ILE A 102 22.71 -3.33 3.84
CA ILE A 102 21.89 -4.36 4.49
C ILE A 102 22.39 -4.63 5.90
N ALA A 103 23.69 -4.86 6.08
CA ALA A 103 24.27 -5.13 7.40
C ALA A 103 24.04 -3.96 8.37
N ALA A 104 24.29 -2.72 7.93
CA ALA A 104 24.08 -1.52 8.74
C ALA A 104 22.60 -1.35 9.14
N ASN A 105 21.67 -1.57 8.21
CA ASN A 105 20.24 -1.40 8.48
C ASN A 105 19.64 -2.56 9.28
N LEU A 106 20.19 -3.78 9.17
CA LEU A 106 19.83 -4.91 10.04
C LEU A 106 20.20 -4.63 11.50
N ALA A 107 21.32 -3.99 11.76
CA ALA A 107 21.75 -3.63 13.12
C ALA A 107 20.78 -2.68 13.84
N VAL A 108 19.99 -1.90 13.09
CA VAL A 108 19.01 -0.93 13.63
C VAL A 108 17.56 -1.29 13.27
N LEU A 109 17.30 -2.52 12.85
CA LEU A 109 15.99 -2.95 12.34
C LEU A 109 14.88 -2.71 13.35
N SER A 110 15.03 -3.19 14.58
CA SER A 110 14.02 -3.04 15.65
C SER A 110 13.74 -1.59 15.99
N GLU A 111 14.78 -0.73 16.03
CA GLU A 111 14.61 0.69 16.25
C GLU A 111 13.87 1.37 15.09
N SER A 112 14.24 1.04 13.85
CA SER A 112 13.56 1.54 12.64
C SER A 112 12.11 1.10 12.60
N ALA A 113 11.81 -0.14 12.93
CA ALA A 113 10.44 -0.67 13.00
C ALA A 113 9.61 0.06 14.06
N ARG A 114 10.17 0.30 15.25
CA ARG A 114 9.52 1.07 16.32
C ARG A 114 9.23 2.51 15.88
N LYS A 115 10.19 3.20 15.26
CA LYS A 115 10.01 4.57 14.75
C LYS A 115 8.95 4.61 13.64
N ALA A 116 8.98 3.69 12.69
CA ALA A 116 8.00 3.59 11.62
C ALA A 116 6.59 3.30 12.18
N SER A 117 6.46 2.36 13.12
CA SER A 117 5.20 2.06 13.80
C SER A 117 4.62 3.29 14.50
N ALA A 118 5.44 4.03 15.26
CA ALA A 118 5.01 5.25 15.95
C ALA A 118 4.55 6.33 14.97
N ALA A 119 5.24 6.53 13.86
CA ALA A 119 4.86 7.48 12.82
C ALA A 119 3.51 7.12 12.18
N ARG A 120 3.30 5.84 11.82
CA ARG A 120 2.03 5.34 11.28
C ARG A 120 0.88 5.45 12.28
N LEU A 121 1.15 5.16 13.55
CA LEU A 121 0.16 5.32 14.62
C LEU A 121 -0.26 6.78 14.78
N GLY A 122 0.70 7.72 14.73
CA GLY A 122 0.41 9.15 14.74
C GLY A 122 -0.42 9.57 13.52
N SER A 123 -0.15 9.00 12.34
CA SER A 123 -0.96 9.21 11.13
C SER A 123 -2.37 8.67 11.29
N ALA A 124 -2.53 7.45 11.83
CA ALA A 124 -3.83 6.85 12.11
C ALA A 124 -4.68 7.74 13.01
N LEU A 125 -4.13 8.22 14.13
CA LEU A 125 -4.82 9.13 15.06
C LEU A 125 -5.31 10.41 14.37
N LYS A 126 -4.46 11.05 13.56
CA LYS A 126 -4.83 12.26 12.81
C LYS A 126 -5.95 12.00 11.81
N ILE A 127 -5.89 10.87 11.11
CA ILE A 127 -6.87 10.49 10.09
C ILE A 127 -8.20 10.14 10.74
N LEU A 128 -8.20 9.40 11.85
CA LEU A 128 -9.42 9.09 12.61
C LEU A 128 -10.06 10.35 13.19
N GLY A 129 -9.27 11.34 13.61
CA GLY A 129 -9.78 12.67 14.00
C GLY A 129 -10.52 13.37 12.85
N ARG A 130 -10.04 13.25 11.61
CA ARG A 130 -10.76 13.76 10.42
C ARG A 130 -12.09 13.03 10.19
N ALA A 131 -12.15 11.72 10.46
CA ALA A 131 -13.41 10.98 10.38
C ALA A 131 -14.43 11.50 11.40
N GLU A 132 -14.01 11.79 12.64
CA GLU A 132 -14.89 12.40 13.67
C GLU A 132 -15.38 13.78 13.26
N GLU A 133 -14.48 14.64 12.78
CA GLU A 133 -14.85 15.96 12.28
C GLU A 133 -15.85 15.87 11.12
N ALA A 134 -15.67 14.90 10.21
CA ALA A 134 -16.57 14.69 9.09
C ALA A 134 -17.96 14.23 9.57
N ILE A 135 -18.04 13.35 10.56
CA ILE A 135 -19.31 12.96 11.20
C ILE A 135 -20.00 14.18 11.84
N ALA A 136 -19.26 15.00 12.59
CA ALA A 136 -19.80 16.20 13.21
C ALA A 136 -20.35 17.19 12.19
N LYS A 137 -19.75 17.26 10.99
CA LYS A 137 -20.20 18.07 9.86
C LYS A 137 -21.25 17.39 8.97
N LYS A 138 -21.72 16.21 9.35
CA LYS A 138 -22.67 15.36 8.56
C LYS A 138 -22.14 15.02 7.14
N SER A 139 -20.83 14.98 6.96
CA SER A 139 -20.16 14.57 5.72
C SER A 139 -19.84 13.08 5.77
N ILE A 140 -20.86 12.25 5.60
CA ILE A 140 -20.78 10.79 5.83
C ILE A 140 -19.77 10.14 4.88
N LEU A 141 -19.71 10.56 3.61
CA LEU A 141 -18.76 10.06 2.62
C LEU A 141 -17.31 10.35 3.02
N ASP A 142 -17.02 11.55 3.50
CA ASP A 142 -15.69 11.88 4.02
C ASP A 142 -15.35 11.04 5.26
N ALA A 143 -16.32 10.87 6.17
CA ALA A 143 -16.13 10.08 7.37
C ALA A 143 -15.80 8.60 7.04
N ASP A 144 -16.52 8.02 6.08
CA ASP A 144 -16.32 6.66 5.61
C ASP A 144 -14.91 6.46 5.02
N PHE A 145 -14.50 7.39 4.15
CA PHE A 145 -13.15 7.34 3.57
C PHE A 145 -12.04 7.51 4.62
N TRP A 146 -12.18 8.47 5.54
CA TRP A 146 -11.16 8.68 6.55
C TRP A 146 -11.08 7.53 7.55
N LEU A 147 -12.20 6.85 7.84
CA LEU A 147 -12.21 5.62 8.62
C LEU A 147 -11.44 4.50 7.88
N LEU A 148 -11.73 4.33 6.59
CA LEU A 148 -11.01 3.38 5.74
C LEU A 148 -9.50 3.67 5.77
N ALA A 149 -9.08 4.89 5.47
CA ALA A 149 -7.67 5.27 5.45
C ALA A 149 -6.99 5.10 6.82
N GLY A 150 -7.66 5.47 7.91
CA GLY A 150 -7.17 5.29 9.27
C GLY A 150 -6.97 3.83 9.64
N SER A 151 -7.84 2.93 9.14
CA SER A 151 -7.70 1.49 9.40
C SER A 151 -6.44 0.89 8.78
N TYR A 152 -6.05 1.34 7.58
CA TYR A 152 -4.80 0.88 6.93
C TYR A 152 -3.55 1.43 7.64
N GLU A 153 -3.55 2.70 8.03
CA GLU A 153 -2.43 3.26 8.81
C GLU A 153 -2.26 2.51 10.14
N PHE A 154 -3.36 2.16 10.81
CA PHE A 154 -3.32 1.33 12.02
C PHE A 154 -2.79 -0.08 11.74
N ALA A 155 -3.26 -0.74 10.69
CA ALA A 155 -2.79 -2.07 10.30
C ALA A 155 -1.28 -2.08 10.01
N TYR A 156 -0.78 -1.05 9.34
CA TYR A 156 0.64 -0.86 9.07
C TYR A 156 1.43 -0.61 10.36
N ALA A 157 0.93 0.27 11.24
CA ALA A 157 1.56 0.50 12.53
C ALA A 157 1.68 -0.81 13.34
N TRP A 158 0.61 -1.62 13.33
CA TRP A 158 0.60 -2.88 14.06
C TRP A 158 1.62 -3.88 13.49
N LEU A 159 1.67 -4.08 12.16
CA LEU A 159 2.67 -4.95 11.54
C LEU A 159 4.09 -4.49 11.86
N LEU A 160 4.37 -3.20 11.74
CA LEU A 160 5.68 -2.61 12.06
C LEU A 160 6.05 -2.79 13.53
N SER A 161 5.09 -2.73 14.47
CA SER A 161 5.32 -3.04 15.89
C SER A 161 5.77 -4.49 16.14
N LYS A 162 5.62 -5.35 15.13
CA LYS A 162 6.06 -6.76 15.10
C LYS A 162 7.25 -6.98 14.16
N GLU A 163 7.92 -5.90 13.76
CA GLU A 163 9.04 -5.92 12.81
C GLU A 163 8.68 -6.53 11.45
N VAL A 164 7.40 -6.48 11.09
CA VAL A 164 6.90 -6.95 9.80
C VAL A 164 6.68 -5.74 8.89
N LEU A 165 7.43 -5.65 7.80
CA LEU A 165 7.22 -4.63 6.78
C LEU A 165 5.89 -4.91 6.06
N PRO A 166 4.92 -3.96 6.06
CA PRO A 166 3.65 -4.15 5.38
C PRO A 166 3.80 -4.37 3.88
N SER A 167 2.94 -5.21 3.32
CA SER A 167 2.80 -5.38 1.88
C SER A 167 1.31 -5.30 1.53
N PRO A 168 0.88 -4.33 0.71
CA PRO A 168 -0.54 -4.11 0.43
C PRO A 168 -1.27 -5.36 -0.07
N SER A 169 -0.68 -6.10 -1.00
CA SER A 169 -1.26 -7.32 -1.58
C SER A 169 -1.23 -8.55 -0.65
N HIS A 170 -0.59 -8.44 0.52
CA HIS A 170 -0.46 -9.51 1.52
C HIS A 170 -0.89 -9.07 2.91
N LEU A 171 -1.59 -7.94 3.02
CA LEU A 171 -1.86 -7.27 4.29
C LEU A 171 -2.62 -8.17 5.27
N LEU A 172 -3.71 -8.79 4.84
CA LEU A 172 -4.52 -9.64 5.72
C LEU A 172 -3.80 -10.92 6.13
N SER A 173 -3.06 -11.54 5.21
CA SER A 173 -2.27 -12.73 5.52
C SER A 173 -1.17 -12.41 6.52
N GLN A 174 -0.52 -11.24 6.41
CA GLN A 174 0.43 -10.76 7.39
C GLN A 174 -0.23 -10.47 8.74
N LEU A 175 -1.37 -9.76 8.75
CA LEU A 175 -2.13 -9.48 9.99
C LEU A 175 -2.56 -10.77 10.70
N ARG A 176 -3.11 -11.74 9.98
CA ARG A 176 -3.49 -13.05 10.55
C ARG A 176 -2.29 -13.77 11.17
N ARG A 177 -1.13 -13.72 10.51
CA ARG A 177 0.10 -14.35 11.01
C ARG A 177 0.57 -13.73 12.33
N VAL A 178 0.55 -12.40 12.46
CA VAL A 178 1.00 -11.74 13.69
C VAL A 178 -0.04 -11.75 14.80
N SER A 179 -1.33 -11.92 14.49
CA SER A 179 -2.40 -11.95 15.49
C SER A 179 -2.61 -13.32 16.14
N ARG A 180 -2.02 -14.39 15.63
CA ARG A 180 -2.17 -15.77 16.15
C ARG A 180 -3.62 -16.19 16.40
N GLY A 181 -4.54 -15.84 15.51
CA GLY A 181 -5.98 -16.09 15.62
C GLY A 181 -6.80 -14.84 15.91
N ALA A 182 -8.09 -15.02 16.12
CA ALA A 182 -9.05 -13.94 16.25
C ALA A 182 -8.68 -12.98 17.38
N SER A 183 -8.04 -11.88 17.04
CA SER A 183 -7.80 -10.80 17.96
C SER A 183 -8.74 -9.63 17.61
N ARG A 184 -9.19 -8.92 18.63
CA ARG A 184 -9.95 -7.66 18.47
C ARG A 184 -9.23 -6.66 17.52
N TRP A 185 -7.93 -6.79 17.33
CA TRP A 185 -7.12 -6.00 16.39
C TRP A 185 -7.53 -6.23 14.94
N PHE A 186 -7.74 -7.50 14.59
CA PHE A 186 -8.21 -7.86 13.26
C PHE A 186 -9.66 -7.40 13.05
N GLU A 187 -10.50 -7.50 14.07
CA GLU A 187 -11.90 -7.05 14.00
C GLU A 187 -12.00 -5.55 13.72
N GLY A 188 -11.27 -4.70 14.47
CA GLY A 188 -11.30 -3.26 14.24
C GLY A 188 -10.79 -2.86 12.85
N PHE A 189 -9.72 -3.49 12.37
CA PHE A 189 -9.28 -3.31 10.99
C PHE A 189 -10.37 -3.75 10.00
N SER A 190 -10.95 -4.94 10.21
CA SER A 190 -11.99 -5.51 9.36
C SER A 190 -13.20 -4.59 9.23
N MET A 191 -13.70 -4.07 10.37
CA MET A 191 -14.81 -3.11 10.40
C MET A 191 -14.43 -1.78 9.72
N GLY A 192 -13.25 -1.24 10.04
CA GLY A 192 -12.77 0.02 9.46
C GLY A 192 -12.53 -0.07 7.94
N ALA A 193 -12.05 -1.21 7.45
CA ALA A 193 -11.79 -1.48 6.04
C ALA A 193 -13.05 -1.94 5.26
N GLY A 194 -14.19 -2.18 5.95
CA GLY A 194 -15.44 -2.62 5.32
C GLY A 194 -15.36 -4.03 4.74
N LEU A 195 -14.62 -4.95 5.40
CA LEU A 195 -14.39 -6.30 4.86
C LEU A 195 -15.65 -7.19 4.84
N GLU A 196 -16.73 -6.77 5.48
CA GLU A 196 -18.04 -7.42 5.39
C GLU A 196 -18.59 -7.46 3.96
N ALA A 197 -18.18 -6.51 3.11
CA ALA A 197 -18.54 -6.46 1.69
C ALA A 197 -17.62 -7.33 0.79
N ALA A 198 -16.65 -8.04 1.35
CA ALA A 198 -15.64 -8.79 0.62
C ALA A 198 -16.17 -10.11 0.02
N GLY A 199 -17.19 -10.00 -0.84
CA GLY A 199 -17.67 -11.09 -1.69
C GLY A 199 -17.16 -10.95 -3.13
N ARG A 200 -17.45 -11.94 -4.01
CA ARG A 200 -17.09 -11.85 -5.45
C ARG A 200 -17.64 -10.59 -6.11
N ALA A 201 -18.92 -10.27 -5.84
CA ALA A 201 -19.55 -9.07 -6.37
C ALA A 201 -18.89 -7.79 -5.84
N GLY A 202 -18.60 -7.73 -4.54
CA GLY A 202 -17.89 -6.59 -3.93
C GLY A 202 -16.49 -6.40 -4.47
N CYS A 203 -15.72 -7.49 -4.66
CA CYS A 203 -14.40 -7.43 -5.28
C CYS A 203 -14.47 -6.92 -6.73
N GLY A 204 -15.39 -7.44 -7.53
CA GLY A 204 -15.58 -6.99 -8.92
C GLY A 204 -15.98 -5.52 -9.02
N ALA A 205 -16.93 -5.09 -8.19
CA ALA A 205 -17.38 -3.70 -8.15
C ALA A 205 -16.23 -2.76 -7.73
N ARG A 206 -15.46 -3.11 -6.69
CA ARG A 206 -14.33 -2.30 -6.23
C ARG A 206 -13.21 -2.23 -7.26
N LEU A 207 -12.91 -3.33 -7.97
CA LEU A 207 -11.92 -3.35 -9.05
C LEU A 207 -12.33 -2.40 -10.18
N GLU A 208 -13.58 -2.48 -10.64
CA GLU A 208 -14.13 -1.56 -11.65
C GLU A 208 -13.99 -0.10 -11.19
N GLY A 209 -14.40 0.20 -9.95
CA GLY A 209 -14.31 1.55 -9.39
C GLY A 209 -12.89 2.09 -9.28
N VAL A 210 -11.93 1.27 -8.81
CA VAL A 210 -10.51 1.69 -8.72
C VAL A 210 -9.90 1.88 -10.10
N THR A 211 -10.26 1.06 -11.09
CA THR A 211 -9.83 1.23 -12.48
C THR A 211 -10.29 2.58 -13.04
N VAL A 212 -11.54 2.96 -12.80
CA VAL A 212 -12.07 4.29 -13.19
C VAL A 212 -11.28 5.42 -12.49
N LEU A 213 -10.93 5.28 -11.22
CA LEU A 213 -10.09 6.29 -10.52
C LEU A 213 -8.71 6.41 -11.15
N HIS A 214 -8.09 5.29 -11.55
CA HIS A 214 -6.79 5.32 -12.23
C HIS A 214 -6.87 6.06 -13.58
N ASP A 215 -7.95 5.86 -14.34
CA ASP A 215 -8.20 6.59 -15.60
C ASP A 215 -8.36 8.09 -15.35
N LEU A 216 -9.18 8.46 -14.36
CA LEU A 216 -9.38 9.87 -13.97
C LEU A 216 -8.08 10.56 -13.56
N ILE A 217 -7.16 9.86 -12.89
CA ILE A 217 -5.85 10.43 -12.51
C ILE A 217 -4.97 10.62 -13.74
N ARG A 218 -4.95 9.65 -14.67
CA ARG A 218 -4.15 9.74 -15.90
C ARG A 218 -4.59 10.87 -16.82
N GLU A 219 -5.89 11.12 -16.88
CA GLU A 219 -6.48 12.20 -17.68
C GLU A 219 -6.26 13.61 -17.09
N ARG A 220 -5.72 13.71 -15.86
CA ARG A 220 -5.52 14.98 -15.15
C ARG A 220 -4.05 15.24 -14.81
N PRO A 221 -3.26 15.72 -15.78
CA PRO A 221 -1.84 16.00 -15.57
C PRO A 221 -1.59 17.08 -14.50
N GLU A 222 -2.56 17.98 -14.24
CA GLU A 222 -2.49 19.01 -13.19
C GLU A 222 -2.44 18.45 -11.77
N THR A 223 -2.74 17.17 -11.57
CA THR A 223 -2.62 16.54 -10.23
C THR A 223 -1.18 16.36 -9.77
N GLY A 224 -0.19 16.76 -10.59
CA GLY A 224 1.25 16.66 -10.28
C GLY A 224 1.74 15.22 -10.09
N SER A 225 0.82 14.27 -10.08
CA SER A 225 1.06 12.83 -9.96
C SER A 225 0.87 12.10 -11.28
N GLY A 226 0.79 12.81 -12.40
CA GLY A 226 0.47 12.40 -13.77
C GLY A 226 0.83 10.97 -14.19
N ALA A 227 0.83 10.70 -15.47
CA ALA A 227 1.05 9.39 -16.08
C ALA A 227 2.30 8.64 -15.57
N ALA A 228 3.31 9.35 -15.04
CA ALA A 228 4.51 8.76 -14.44
C ALA A 228 4.25 8.05 -13.10
N THR A 229 3.27 8.53 -12.32
CA THR A 229 2.94 7.95 -10.99
C THR A 229 1.84 6.89 -11.06
N TRP A 230 1.02 6.93 -12.13
CA TRP A 230 -0.09 6.02 -12.37
C TRP A 230 0.00 5.41 -13.77
N PRO A 231 1.04 4.65 -14.08
CA PRO A 231 1.20 4.03 -15.38
C PRO A 231 0.10 2.99 -15.64
N VAL A 232 -0.17 2.71 -16.91
CA VAL A 232 -1.12 1.65 -17.31
C VAL A 232 -0.75 0.32 -16.67
N ALA A 233 0.54 0.02 -16.56
CA ALA A 233 1.08 -1.17 -15.90
C ALA A 233 0.54 -1.36 -14.48
N ARG A 234 0.32 -0.29 -13.70
CA ARG A 234 -0.26 -0.38 -12.35
C ARG A 234 -1.69 -0.92 -12.38
N THR A 235 -2.51 -0.49 -13.33
CA THR A 235 -3.88 -1.00 -13.48
C THR A 235 -3.89 -2.45 -13.96
N GLU A 236 -3.01 -2.81 -14.89
CA GLU A 236 -2.87 -4.19 -15.36
C GLU A 236 -2.40 -5.13 -14.23
N THR A 237 -1.42 -4.71 -13.44
CA THR A 237 -0.95 -5.46 -12.26
C THR A 237 -2.06 -5.61 -11.21
N LEU A 238 -2.83 -4.54 -10.94
CA LEU A 238 -3.98 -4.58 -10.03
C LEU A 238 -4.99 -5.63 -10.49
N SER A 239 -5.36 -5.61 -11.78
CA SER A 239 -6.32 -6.56 -12.35
C SER A 239 -5.81 -8.00 -12.25
N ALA A 240 -4.56 -8.25 -12.62
CA ALA A 240 -3.96 -9.58 -12.56
C ALA A 240 -3.92 -10.13 -11.12
N LYS A 241 -3.60 -9.30 -10.13
CA LYS A 241 -3.63 -9.68 -8.71
C LYS A 241 -5.05 -9.93 -8.21
N ALA A 242 -6.01 -9.09 -8.58
CA ALA A 242 -7.40 -9.26 -8.20
C ALA A 242 -7.95 -10.59 -8.76
N ASP A 243 -7.68 -10.90 -10.04
CA ASP A 243 -8.09 -12.14 -10.68
C ASP A 243 -7.47 -13.38 -10.00
N GLU A 244 -6.18 -13.34 -9.66
CA GLU A 244 -5.53 -14.42 -8.91
C GLU A 244 -6.19 -14.64 -7.55
N LEU A 245 -6.43 -13.57 -6.78
CA LEU A 245 -7.02 -13.64 -5.45
C LEU A 245 -8.47 -14.14 -5.49
N VAL A 246 -9.27 -13.69 -6.47
CA VAL A 246 -10.64 -14.17 -6.68
C VAL A 246 -10.66 -15.64 -7.10
N THR A 247 -9.74 -16.06 -7.96
CA THR A 247 -9.62 -17.46 -8.39
C THR A 247 -9.25 -18.37 -7.23
N ARG A 248 -8.42 -17.91 -6.30
CA ARG A 248 -8.04 -18.64 -5.08
C ARG A 248 -9.07 -18.53 -3.96
N ILE A 249 -10.18 -17.83 -4.17
CA ILE A 249 -11.22 -17.57 -3.16
C ILE A 249 -10.68 -16.78 -1.95
N GLU A 250 -9.63 -16.00 -2.15
CA GLU A 250 -9.06 -15.09 -1.13
C GLU A 250 -9.72 -13.70 -1.20
N LEU A 251 -11.06 -13.67 -1.14
CA LEU A 251 -11.87 -12.48 -1.42
C LEU A 251 -11.59 -11.31 -0.45
N ALA A 252 -11.39 -11.60 0.82
CA ALA A 252 -11.07 -10.56 1.79
C ALA A 252 -9.69 -9.92 1.51
N GLU A 253 -8.69 -10.71 1.10
CA GLU A 253 -7.37 -10.21 0.69
C GLU A 253 -7.49 -9.34 -0.56
N CYS A 254 -8.25 -9.79 -1.56
CA CYS A 254 -8.55 -9.05 -2.79
C CYS A 254 -9.20 -7.69 -2.47
N TYR A 255 -10.25 -7.70 -1.66
CA TYR A 255 -10.98 -6.50 -1.27
C TYR A 255 -10.11 -5.52 -0.48
N SER A 256 -9.29 -6.05 0.43
CA SER A 256 -8.32 -5.25 1.19
C SER A 256 -7.25 -4.63 0.28
N TYR A 257 -6.67 -5.40 -0.63
CA TYR A 257 -5.67 -4.87 -1.56
C TYR A 257 -6.22 -3.69 -2.39
N MET A 258 -7.40 -3.86 -2.97
CA MET A 258 -8.06 -2.77 -3.71
C MET A 258 -8.44 -1.58 -2.81
N GLY A 259 -8.68 -1.80 -1.52
CA GLY A 259 -8.90 -0.72 -0.55
C GLY A 259 -7.69 0.19 -0.39
N GLN A 260 -6.47 -0.35 -0.41
CA GLN A 260 -5.25 0.46 -0.41
C GLN A 260 -5.11 1.26 -1.71
N GLU A 261 -5.33 0.64 -2.85
CA GLU A 261 -5.28 1.32 -4.15
C GLU A 261 -6.32 2.45 -4.24
N LEU A 262 -7.52 2.22 -3.69
CA LEU A 262 -8.56 3.23 -3.55
C LEU A 262 -8.09 4.44 -2.74
N ILE A 263 -7.47 4.22 -1.58
CA ILE A 263 -6.96 5.29 -0.72
C ILE A 263 -5.92 6.12 -1.48
N ASP A 264 -4.95 5.46 -2.10
CA ASP A 264 -3.88 6.12 -2.85
C ASP A 264 -4.44 6.94 -4.01
N ALA A 265 -5.39 6.39 -4.76
CA ALA A 265 -6.03 7.05 -5.89
C ALA A 265 -6.82 8.31 -5.46
N ILE A 266 -7.65 8.20 -4.42
CA ILE A 266 -8.42 9.35 -3.91
C ILE A 266 -7.48 10.40 -3.36
N LEU A 267 -6.45 10.03 -2.60
CA LEU A 267 -5.47 11.00 -2.10
C LEU A 267 -4.72 11.70 -3.23
N ALA A 268 -4.43 11.01 -4.33
CA ALA A 268 -3.85 11.62 -5.53
C ALA A 268 -4.79 12.66 -6.15
N LEU A 269 -6.08 12.36 -6.26
CA LEU A 269 -7.10 13.30 -6.76
C LEU A 269 -7.33 14.51 -5.84
N LEU A 270 -7.08 14.36 -4.53
CA LEU A 270 -7.25 15.44 -3.54
C LEU A 270 -6.02 16.36 -3.45
N ARG A 271 -4.80 15.90 -3.82
CA ARG A 271 -3.54 16.66 -3.66
C ARG A 271 -3.54 18.07 -4.28
N PRO A 272 -4.04 18.30 -5.51
CA PRO A 272 -3.97 19.63 -6.14
C PRO A 272 -4.85 20.67 -5.47
N VAL A 273 -5.74 20.26 -4.59
CA VAL A 273 -6.76 21.13 -4.01
C VAL A 273 -6.79 20.96 -2.49
N SER A 274 -5.93 21.70 -1.82
CA SER A 274 -5.70 21.63 -0.35
C SER A 274 -6.97 21.78 0.54
N LYS A 275 -8.16 21.95 -0.04
CA LYS A 275 -9.43 22.16 0.68
C LYS A 275 -10.60 21.30 0.15
N ARG A 276 -10.39 20.38 -0.82
CA ARG A 276 -11.51 19.56 -1.30
C ARG A 276 -11.74 18.38 -0.37
N SER A 277 -12.98 18.20 0.04
CA SER A 277 -13.48 17.00 0.66
C SER A 277 -13.82 15.97 -0.43
N ILE A 278 -13.98 14.71 -0.07
CA ILE A 278 -14.46 13.68 -1.00
C ILE A 278 -15.89 13.99 -1.41
N GLY A 279 -16.68 14.53 -0.48
CA GLY A 279 -18.01 15.07 -0.77
C GLY A 279 -17.99 16.11 -1.91
N ALA A 280 -16.95 16.94 -1.98
CA ALA A 280 -16.80 17.89 -3.08
C ALA A 280 -16.44 17.22 -4.42
N LEU A 281 -15.71 16.08 -4.39
CA LEU A 281 -15.48 15.27 -5.59
C LEU A 281 -16.75 14.54 -6.05
N ALA A 282 -17.73 14.36 -5.17
CA ALA A 282 -18.99 13.67 -5.44
C ALA A 282 -20.14 14.61 -5.80
N SER A 283 -20.01 15.92 -5.57
CA SER A 283 -21.07 16.91 -5.74
C SER A 283 -20.62 18.11 -6.57
N GLY A 284 -21.54 18.73 -7.30
CA GLY A 284 -21.29 19.93 -8.09
C GLY A 284 -21.18 19.68 -9.60
N LYS A 285 -20.92 20.75 -10.37
CA LYS A 285 -20.82 20.69 -11.85
C LYS A 285 -19.64 19.86 -12.35
N ASP A 286 -18.59 19.73 -11.51
CA ASP A 286 -17.35 18.99 -11.80
C ASP A 286 -17.26 17.71 -10.94
N ALA A 287 -18.40 17.11 -10.57
CA ALA A 287 -18.42 15.88 -9.79
C ALA A 287 -17.67 14.75 -10.53
N LEU A 288 -16.57 14.28 -9.94
CA LEU A 288 -15.76 13.17 -10.47
C LEU A 288 -16.28 11.81 -10.02
N LEU A 289 -16.84 11.79 -8.81
CA LEU A 289 -17.32 10.57 -8.15
C LEU A 289 -18.84 10.57 -8.17
N GLY A 290 -19.43 10.02 -9.23
CA GLY A 290 -20.87 9.78 -9.26
C GLY A 290 -21.30 8.76 -8.21
N GLU A 291 -22.60 8.75 -7.85
CA GLU A 291 -23.17 7.86 -6.83
C GLU A 291 -22.86 6.37 -7.11
N ARG A 292 -22.93 5.96 -8.38
CA ARG A 292 -22.57 4.60 -8.80
C ARG A 292 -21.12 4.28 -8.43
N LEU A 293 -20.18 5.18 -8.75
CA LEU A 293 -18.76 4.98 -8.47
C LEU A 293 -18.49 4.90 -6.95
N ILE A 294 -19.13 5.76 -6.15
CA ILE A 294 -19.03 5.73 -4.68
C ILE A 294 -19.46 4.37 -4.14
N ARG A 295 -20.57 3.80 -4.63
CA ARG A 295 -21.03 2.47 -4.24
C ARG A 295 -20.06 1.36 -4.68
N GLN A 296 -19.54 1.43 -5.91
CA GLN A 296 -18.53 0.48 -6.41
C GLN A 296 -17.27 0.49 -5.55
N LEU A 297 -16.84 1.65 -5.09
CA LEU A 297 -15.69 1.80 -4.22
C LEU A 297 -15.95 1.28 -2.79
N GLY A 298 -17.20 1.00 -2.43
CA GLY A 298 -17.60 0.58 -1.08
C GLY A 298 -17.53 1.72 -0.06
N LEU A 299 -17.73 2.98 -0.50
CA LEU A 299 -17.79 4.18 0.32
C LEU A 299 -19.26 4.64 0.51
N ALA A 300 -20.11 3.73 0.95
CA ALA A 300 -21.56 3.97 1.10
C ALA A 300 -22.11 3.40 2.42
N ARG A 301 -21.24 3.26 3.45
CA ARG A 301 -21.66 2.80 4.77
C ARG A 301 -22.53 3.85 5.45
N ASP A 302 -23.49 3.40 6.25
CA ASP A 302 -24.29 4.30 7.05
C ASP A 302 -23.51 4.89 8.24
N GLU A 303 -24.02 5.97 8.81
CA GLU A 303 -23.37 6.67 9.93
C GLU A 303 -23.17 5.76 11.14
N LYS A 304 -24.10 4.84 11.42
CA LYS A 304 -24.01 3.92 12.56
C LYS A 304 -22.84 2.95 12.39
N ALA A 305 -22.70 2.35 11.20
CA ALA A 305 -21.59 1.45 10.91
C ALA A 305 -20.24 2.18 11.00
N ILE A 306 -20.17 3.41 10.47
CA ILE A 306 -18.96 4.24 10.52
C ILE A 306 -18.59 4.56 11.98
N ARG A 307 -19.55 4.98 12.83
CA ARG A 307 -19.31 5.26 14.25
C ARG A 307 -18.81 4.02 14.98
N THR A 308 -19.48 2.89 14.79
CA THR A 308 -19.07 1.62 15.43
C THR A 308 -17.64 1.22 15.04
N GLY A 309 -17.29 1.31 13.75
CA GLY A 309 -15.92 1.04 13.28
C GLY A 309 -14.89 2.04 13.83
N LEU A 310 -15.25 3.31 13.92
CA LEU A 310 -14.38 4.37 14.44
C LEU A 310 -14.08 4.18 15.93
N ASP A 311 -15.10 3.90 16.75
CA ASP A 311 -14.95 3.68 18.20
C ASP A 311 -14.06 2.45 18.46
N SER A 312 -14.34 1.34 17.76
CA SER A 312 -13.53 0.12 17.86
C SER A 312 -12.08 0.38 17.49
N LEU A 313 -11.84 1.08 16.37
CA LEU A 313 -10.49 1.33 15.88
C LEU A 313 -9.72 2.30 16.80
N LYS A 314 -10.38 3.33 17.35
CA LYS A 314 -9.76 4.27 18.30
C LYS A 314 -9.33 3.59 19.60
N GLU A 315 -10.15 2.66 20.11
CA GLU A 315 -9.76 1.87 21.28
C GLU A 315 -8.46 1.10 21.01
N GLN A 316 -8.39 0.46 19.85
CA GLN A 316 -7.22 -0.33 19.46
C GLN A 316 -5.97 0.52 19.23
N VAL A 317 -6.10 1.66 18.55
CA VAL A 317 -5.02 2.63 18.35
C VAL A 317 -4.48 3.09 19.70
N SER A 318 -5.36 3.44 20.63
CA SER A 318 -5.01 3.87 21.99
C SER A 318 -4.30 2.77 22.78
N HIS A 319 -4.72 1.52 22.61
CA HIS A 319 -4.07 0.37 23.25
C HIS A 319 -2.69 0.10 22.66
N LEU A 320 -2.51 0.19 21.33
CA LEU A 320 -1.20 0.03 20.70
C LEU A 320 -0.24 1.14 21.12
N ALA A 321 -0.73 2.40 21.19
CA ALA A 321 0.07 3.54 21.63
C ALA A 321 0.65 3.34 23.04
N ARG A 322 -0.17 2.85 23.98
CA ARG A 322 0.30 2.56 25.35
C ARG A 322 1.36 1.47 25.44
N ARG A 323 1.33 0.48 24.54
CA ARG A 323 2.33 -0.59 24.48
C ARG A 323 3.63 -0.19 23.76
N SER A 324 3.60 0.87 22.98
CA SER A 324 4.74 1.36 22.21
C SER A 324 5.53 2.44 22.96
N GLN A 325 5.05 2.87 24.13
CA GLN A 325 5.82 3.73 25.04
C GLN A 325 6.88 2.89 25.74
N PRO A 326 8.13 3.42 25.88
CA PRO A 326 9.25 2.73 26.53
C PRO A 326 9.00 2.46 28.00
#